data_4e11911b3811b2cd8a8cb86b3151243a
#
_entry.id   4e11911b3811b2cd8a8cb86b3151243a
#
_cell.length_a   1.000
_cell.length_b   1.000
_cell.length_c   1.000
_cell.angle_alpha   90.00
_cell.angle_beta   90.00
_cell.angle_gamma   90.00
#
_symmetry.space_group_name_H-M   'P 1'
#
loop_
_entity.id
_entity.type
_entity.pdbx_description
1 polymer ?
#
loop_
_entity_poly.entity_id
_entity_poly.type
_entity_poly.pdbx_seq_one_letter_code
_entity_poly.pdbx_strand_id
1 'polypeptide(L)'
;MKTKFALSILQALALLALTNLRAQTTEPMAATSDGPIFKNVSDLKWDKIIPDLGENSPEICFLRVDPTTHATSLLIRTSKAIHVRKHWHTANESHTMITGNAILACEGKRAELTPGGFNYMPAKMVHEAWLPANSLTFITIDGAWDVNWVEGPPTAADLTK
;
A
#
# COMPACT_ATOMS: atom_id res chain seq x y z
N MET A 1 27.03 47.69 53.91
CA MET A 1 25.71 47.36 53.33
C MET A 1 25.96 46.46 52.12
N LYS A 2 25.58 45.19 52.21
CA LYS A 2 25.87 44.14 51.17
C LYS A 2 24.55 43.80 50.50
N THR A 3 24.40 44.19 49.25
CA THR A 3 23.23 43.87 48.43
C THR A 3 23.54 42.60 47.64
N LYS A 4 22.75 41.53 47.89
CA LYS A 4 22.85 40.27 47.16
C LYS A 4 21.93 40.35 45.97
N PHE A 5 22.46 40.16 44.75
CA PHE A 5 21.68 39.94 43.54
C PHE A 5 21.36 38.45 43.45
N ALA A 6 20.09 38.14 43.43
CA ALA A 6 19.58 36.79 43.10
C ALA A 6 19.35 36.69 41.61
N LEU A 7 20.07 35.77 40.99
CA LEU A 7 19.93 35.45 39.57
C LEU A 7 18.92 34.30 39.42
N SER A 8 17.73 34.61 38.95
CA SER A 8 16.71 33.59 38.61
C SER A 8 16.97 33.01 37.23
N ILE A 9 17.36 31.74 37.17
CA ILE A 9 17.49 30.98 35.93
C ILE A 9 16.12 30.42 35.60
N LEU A 10 15.50 30.94 34.55
CA LEU A 10 14.27 30.43 33.96
C LEU A 10 14.65 29.29 32.99
N GLN A 11 14.50 28.04 33.40
CA GLN A 11 14.65 26.90 32.53
C GLN A 11 13.36 26.71 31.69
N ALA A 12 13.43 27.06 30.42
CA ALA A 12 12.39 26.72 29.45
C ALA A 12 12.55 25.24 29.06
N LEU A 13 11.66 24.39 29.56
CA LEU A 13 11.53 23.00 29.08
C LEU A 13 10.83 23.04 27.70
N ALA A 14 11.60 22.86 26.64
CA ALA A 14 11.03 22.58 25.32
C ALA A 14 10.64 21.10 25.27
N LEU A 15 9.34 20.83 25.39
CA LEU A 15 8.78 19.49 25.14
C LEU A 15 8.80 19.25 23.62
N LEU A 16 9.80 18.51 23.14
CA LEU A 16 9.77 17.96 21.78
C LEU A 16 8.75 16.81 21.75
N ALA A 17 7.56 17.09 21.24
CA ALA A 17 6.62 16.04 20.87
C ALA A 17 7.15 15.32 19.62
N LEU A 18 7.87 14.21 19.83
CA LEU A 18 8.18 13.25 18.79
C LEU A 18 6.89 12.51 18.42
N THR A 19 6.20 12.99 17.40
CA THR A 19 5.14 12.23 16.74
C THR A 19 5.80 11.02 16.05
N ASN A 20 5.78 9.88 16.71
CA ASN A 20 6.11 8.60 16.11
C ASN A 20 5.09 8.33 14.99
N LEU A 21 5.46 8.65 13.76
CA LEU A 21 4.79 8.14 12.57
C LEU A 21 5.11 6.64 12.51
N ARG A 22 4.31 5.83 13.19
CA ARG A 22 4.37 4.38 13.09
C ARG A 22 3.95 4.02 11.67
N ALA A 23 4.92 3.66 10.82
CA ALA A 23 4.63 2.89 9.62
C ALA A 23 3.82 1.66 10.08
N GLN A 24 2.61 1.48 9.56
CA GLN A 24 1.85 0.26 9.75
C GLN A 24 2.60 -0.85 9.04
N THR A 25 3.51 -1.50 9.76
CA THR A 25 4.00 -2.82 9.38
C THR A 25 2.83 -3.77 9.63
N THR A 26 2.11 -4.15 8.58
CA THR A 26 1.27 -5.33 8.64
C THR A 26 2.18 -6.50 8.98
N GLU A 27 1.94 -7.12 10.12
CA GLU A 27 2.63 -8.34 10.53
C GLU A 27 2.59 -9.34 9.36
N PRO A 28 3.74 -9.92 8.95
CA PRO A 28 3.74 -10.88 7.86
C PRO A 28 2.88 -12.07 8.27
N MET A 29 1.82 -12.32 7.53
CA MET A 29 1.05 -13.56 7.65
C MET A 29 2.00 -14.75 7.56
N ALA A 30 1.77 -15.73 8.45
CA ALA A 30 2.59 -16.91 8.64
C ALA A 30 3.19 -17.47 7.34
N ALA A 31 4.50 -17.70 7.36
CA ALA A 31 5.26 -18.29 6.26
C ALA A 31 4.52 -19.52 5.70
N THR A 32 4.22 -19.49 4.41
CA THR A 32 3.61 -20.64 3.75
C THR A 32 4.66 -21.73 3.60
N SER A 33 4.26 -22.99 3.83
CA SER A 33 5.13 -24.16 3.62
C SER A 33 5.67 -24.21 2.19
N ASP A 34 6.85 -24.80 2.00
CA ASP A 34 7.49 -25.01 0.69
C ASP A 34 6.73 -25.98 -0.25
N GLY A 35 5.52 -26.38 0.12
CA GLY A 35 4.68 -27.30 -0.63
C GLY A 35 3.73 -26.60 -1.62
N PRO A 36 3.04 -27.36 -2.47
CA PRO A 36 2.06 -26.83 -3.42
C PRO A 36 0.87 -26.19 -2.66
N ILE A 37 0.39 -25.06 -3.19
CA ILE A 37 -0.73 -24.30 -2.62
C ILE A 37 -1.87 -24.28 -3.64
N PHE A 38 -3.08 -24.68 -3.19
CA PHE A 38 -4.30 -24.62 -3.98
C PHE A 38 -5.33 -23.77 -3.21
N LYS A 39 -5.81 -22.67 -3.80
CA LYS A 39 -6.81 -21.78 -3.22
C LYS A 39 -7.81 -21.36 -4.29
N ASN A 40 -9.09 -21.42 -3.97
CA ASN A 40 -10.13 -20.80 -4.77
C ASN A 40 -10.40 -19.38 -4.26
N VAL A 41 -10.89 -18.49 -5.12
CA VAL A 41 -11.23 -17.11 -4.72
C VAL A 41 -12.25 -17.08 -3.59
N SER A 42 -13.17 -18.06 -3.54
CA SER A 42 -14.15 -18.23 -2.45
C SER A 42 -13.53 -18.50 -1.07
N ASP A 43 -12.32 -19.03 -1.03
CA ASP A 43 -11.66 -19.47 0.21
C ASP A 43 -10.70 -18.40 0.76
N LEU A 44 -10.54 -17.28 0.02
CA LEU A 44 -9.60 -16.24 0.37
C LEU A 44 -10.12 -15.37 1.51
N LYS A 45 -9.20 -15.01 2.40
CA LYS A 45 -9.44 -13.98 3.42
C LYS A 45 -8.88 -12.64 2.93
N TRP A 46 -9.66 -11.60 3.11
CA TRP A 46 -9.39 -10.28 2.59
C TRP A 46 -9.20 -9.29 3.72
N ASP A 47 -8.13 -8.50 3.64
CA ASP A 47 -7.83 -7.42 4.56
C ASP A 47 -7.98 -6.07 3.85
N LYS A 48 -8.39 -5.04 4.59
CA LYS A 48 -8.54 -3.69 4.05
C LYS A 48 -7.19 -3.01 3.91
N ILE A 49 -6.89 -2.48 2.72
CA ILE A 49 -5.63 -1.74 2.46
C ILE A 49 -5.70 -0.36 3.13
N ILE A 50 -6.88 0.28 3.14
CA ILE A 50 -7.12 1.63 3.67
C ILE A 50 -8.29 1.57 4.65
N PRO A 51 -8.08 1.17 5.91
CA PRO A 51 -9.16 0.96 6.89
C PRO A 51 -10.10 2.16 7.07
N ASP A 52 -9.57 3.39 6.94
CA ASP A 52 -10.34 4.64 7.07
C ASP A 52 -11.44 4.80 6.00
N LEU A 53 -11.35 4.08 4.88
CA LEU A 53 -12.40 4.04 3.87
C LEU A 53 -13.54 3.06 4.20
N GLY A 54 -13.44 2.33 5.31
CA GLY A 54 -14.46 1.37 5.72
C GLY A 54 -14.73 0.30 4.66
N GLU A 55 -15.97 0.09 4.28
CA GLU A 55 -16.39 -0.90 3.26
C GLU A 55 -15.99 -0.52 1.82
N ASN A 56 -15.59 0.73 1.61
CA ASN A 56 -15.12 1.22 0.30
C ASN A 56 -13.60 1.04 0.11
N SER A 57 -12.89 0.51 1.13
CA SER A 57 -11.47 0.22 1.02
C SER A 57 -11.21 -0.83 -0.05
N PRO A 58 -10.19 -0.66 -0.91
CA PRO A 58 -9.61 -1.79 -1.60
C PRO A 58 -9.19 -2.88 -0.60
N GLU A 59 -9.32 -4.11 -1.00
CA GLU A 59 -8.98 -5.25 -0.17
C GLU A 59 -7.85 -6.07 -0.81
N ILE A 60 -6.98 -6.61 0.04
CA ILE A 60 -5.81 -7.40 -0.33
C ILE A 60 -5.92 -8.82 0.22
N CYS A 61 -5.44 -9.78 -0.54
CA CYS A 61 -5.23 -11.15 -0.06
C CYS A 61 -3.84 -11.63 -0.47
N PHE A 62 -3.01 -11.96 0.50
CA PHE A 62 -1.72 -12.59 0.27
C PHE A 62 -1.90 -14.07 -0.08
N LEU A 63 -1.51 -14.46 -1.29
CA LEU A 63 -1.58 -15.84 -1.76
C LEU A 63 -0.35 -16.64 -1.32
N ARG A 64 0.84 -16.05 -1.47
CA ARG A 64 2.12 -16.62 -1.08
C ARG A 64 3.12 -15.51 -0.74
N VAL A 65 3.89 -15.73 0.31
CA VAL A 65 5.10 -14.97 0.63
C VAL A 65 6.25 -15.95 0.76
N ASP A 66 7.32 -15.73 0.02
CA ASP A 66 8.54 -16.53 0.14
C ASP A 66 9.23 -16.23 1.47
N PRO A 67 9.55 -17.24 2.30
CA PRO A 67 10.09 -16.99 3.63
C PRO A 67 11.53 -16.47 3.63
N THR A 68 12.25 -16.60 2.53
CA THR A 68 13.66 -16.19 2.40
C THR A 68 13.80 -14.86 1.69
N THR A 69 13.14 -14.72 0.55
CA THR A 69 13.26 -13.52 -0.31
C THR A 69 12.18 -12.49 -0.04
N HIS A 70 11.12 -12.88 0.67
CA HIS A 70 9.88 -12.13 0.84
C HIS A 70 9.13 -11.84 -0.46
N ALA A 71 9.52 -12.47 -1.56
CA ALA A 71 8.81 -12.36 -2.82
C ALA A 71 7.35 -12.74 -2.62
N THR A 72 6.46 -11.86 -3.07
CA THR A 72 5.04 -11.90 -2.71
C THR A 72 4.17 -12.08 -3.95
N SER A 73 3.17 -12.96 -3.86
CA SER A 73 2.05 -13.04 -4.80
C SER A 73 0.77 -12.72 -4.04
N LEU A 74 -0.02 -11.80 -4.58
CA LEU A 74 -1.24 -11.33 -3.92
C LEU A 74 -2.34 -11.00 -4.93
N LEU A 75 -3.55 -10.81 -4.40
CA LEU A 75 -4.69 -10.25 -5.13
C LEU A 75 -5.14 -8.97 -4.47
N ILE A 76 -5.55 -8.01 -5.28
CA ILE A 76 -6.27 -6.81 -4.84
C ILE A 76 -7.62 -6.78 -5.55
N ARG A 77 -8.69 -6.49 -4.78
CA ARG A 77 -10.01 -6.26 -5.32
C ARG A 77 -10.57 -4.92 -4.86
N THR A 78 -11.47 -4.35 -5.65
CA THR A 78 -12.17 -3.11 -5.33
C THR A 78 -13.68 -3.31 -5.36
N SER A 79 -14.39 -2.87 -4.33
CA SER A 79 -15.87 -2.79 -4.33
C SER A 79 -16.38 -1.49 -4.95
N LYS A 80 -15.56 -0.44 -4.90
CA LYS A 80 -15.81 0.90 -5.46
C LYS A 80 -14.67 1.32 -6.37
N ALA A 81 -15.00 2.14 -7.35
CA ALA A 81 -13.97 2.76 -8.18
C ALA A 81 -13.15 3.74 -7.34
N ILE A 82 -11.84 3.71 -7.51
CA ILE A 82 -10.90 4.48 -6.69
C ILE A 82 -9.69 4.95 -7.50
N HIS A 83 -9.25 6.18 -7.23
CA HIS A 83 -7.93 6.66 -7.62
C HIS A 83 -6.91 6.26 -6.55
N VAL A 84 -6.02 5.34 -6.88
CA VAL A 84 -4.85 4.99 -6.07
C VAL A 84 -3.79 6.04 -6.34
N ARG A 85 -3.56 6.92 -5.37
CA ARG A 85 -2.66 8.07 -5.47
C ARG A 85 -1.24 7.66 -5.77
N LYS A 86 -0.42 8.63 -6.17
CA LYS A 86 1.01 8.43 -6.44
C LYS A 86 1.72 7.75 -5.29
N HIS A 87 2.35 6.64 -5.60
CA HIS A 87 3.11 5.81 -4.67
C HIS A 87 4.21 5.05 -5.40
N TRP A 88 5.04 4.37 -4.65
CA TRP A 88 6.08 3.49 -5.16
C TRP A 88 6.28 2.30 -4.20
N HIS A 89 6.91 1.24 -4.68
CA HIS A 89 7.25 0.04 -3.91
C HIS A 89 8.76 -0.11 -3.80
N THR A 90 9.24 -0.70 -2.70
CA THR A 90 10.68 -0.95 -2.49
C THR A 90 11.23 -2.00 -3.44
N ALA A 91 10.39 -2.94 -3.87
CA ALA A 91 10.72 -4.01 -4.81
C ALA A 91 10.03 -3.80 -6.16
N ASN A 92 10.42 -4.58 -7.17
CA ASN A 92 9.75 -4.56 -8.48
C ASN A 92 8.37 -5.19 -8.39
N GLU A 93 7.42 -4.62 -9.10
CA GLU A 93 6.03 -5.04 -9.10
C GLU A 93 5.53 -5.35 -10.51
N SER A 94 4.70 -6.38 -10.64
CA SER A 94 3.97 -6.67 -11.89
C SER A 94 2.49 -6.84 -11.58
N HIS A 95 1.64 -6.28 -12.45
CA HIS A 95 0.19 -6.43 -12.36
C HIS A 95 -0.34 -7.23 -13.56
N THR A 96 -1.34 -8.04 -13.29
CA THR A 96 -2.17 -8.67 -14.33
C THR A 96 -3.64 -8.46 -13.96
N MET A 97 -4.38 -7.80 -14.83
CA MET A 97 -5.82 -7.62 -14.64
C MET A 97 -6.55 -8.94 -14.83
N ILE A 98 -7.35 -9.34 -13.85
CA ILE A 98 -8.25 -10.51 -13.97
C ILE A 98 -9.63 -10.03 -14.39
N THR A 99 -10.17 -9.00 -13.73
CA THR A 99 -11.45 -8.37 -14.09
C THR A 99 -11.38 -6.86 -13.97
N GLY A 100 -12.19 -6.17 -14.76
CA GLY A 100 -12.19 -4.71 -14.82
C GLY A 100 -11.11 -4.16 -15.75
N ASN A 101 -11.21 -2.87 -16.05
CA ASN A 101 -10.23 -2.15 -16.86
C ASN A 101 -9.55 -1.10 -15.96
N ALA A 102 -8.29 -1.32 -15.61
CA ALA A 102 -7.51 -0.37 -14.83
C ALA A 102 -6.77 0.62 -15.74
N ILE A 103 -6.59 1.84 -15.27
CA ILE A 103 -5.67 2.79 -15.91
C ILE A 103 -4.48 2.94 -14.98
N LEU A 104 -3.27 2.79 -15.53
CA LEU A 104 -2.03 3.06 -14.82
C LEU A 104 -1.29 4.22 -15.48
N ALA A 105 -0.65 5.06 -14.65
CA ALA A 105 0.17 6.16 -15.12
C ALA A 105 1.50 6.21 -14.37
N CYS A 106 2.59 6.38 -15.12
CA CYS A 106 3.93 6.64 -14.59
C CYS A 106 4.75 7.43 -15.62
N GLU A 107 5.61 8.32 -15.18
CA GLU A 107 6.53 9.11 -16.03
C GLU A 107 5.85 9.74 -17.27
N GLY A 108 4.64 10.28 -17.10
CA GLY A 108 3.87 10.89 -18.19
C GLY A 108 3.23 9.90 -19.17
N LYS A 109 3.47 8.62 -19.04
CA LYS A 109 2.77 7.56 -19.78
C LYS A 109 1.50 7.18 -19.04
N ARG A 110 0.44 6.89 -19.79
CA ARG A 110 -0.82 6.40 -19.28
C ARG A 110 -1.31 5.26 -20.18
N ALA A 111 -1.65 4.14 -19.57
CA ALA A 111 -2.14 2.97 -20.29
C ALA A 111 -3.37 2.39 -19.62
N GLU A 112 -4.32 1.91 -20.41
CA GLU A 112 -5.44 1.12 -19.95
C GLU A 112 -5.05 -0.37 -20.04
N LEU A 113 -5.27 -1.10 -18.95
CA LEU A 113 -5.10 -2.54 -18.86
C LEU A 113 -6.47 -3.20 -18.76
N THR A 114 -6.80 -4.00 -19.76
CA THR A 114 -8.00 -4.84 -19.79
C THR A 114 -7.71 -6.23 -19.19
N PRO A 115 -8.70 -7.11 -18.98
CA PRO A 115 -8.46 -8.47 -18.51
C PRO A 115 -7.41 -9.21 -19.34
N GLY A 116 -6.42 -9.80 -18.67
CA GLY A 116 -5.20 -10.36 -19.27
C GLY A 116 -4.09 -9.34 -19.56
N GLY A 117 -4.37 -8.04 -19.42
CA GLY A 117 -3.38 -6.98 -19.56
C GLY A 117 -2.32 -7.05 -18.46
N PHE A 118 -1.08 -6.73 -18.84
CA PHE A 118 0.11 -6.83 -17.99
C PHE A 118 0.87 -5.50 -17.96
N ASN A 119 1.43 -5.15 -16.81
CA ASN A 119 2.46 -4.13 -16.70
C ASN A 119 3.55 -4.55 -15.71
N TYR A 120 4.69 -3.90 -15.84
CA TYR A 120 5.82 -4.03 -14.92
C TYR A 120 6.23 -2.64 -14.44
N MET A 121 6.34 -2.48 -13.11
CA MET A 121 6.84 -1.27 -12.44
C MET A 121 8.17 -1.59 -11.75
N PRO A 122 9.28 -0.99 -12.18
CA PRO A 122 10.55 -1.11 -11.47
C PRO A 122 10.44 -0.60 -10.04
N ALA A 123 11.27 -1.15 -9.17
CA ALA A 123 11.43 -0.67 -7.80
C ALA A 123 11.60 0.85 -7.74
N LYS A 124 10.92 1.49 -6.79
CA LYS A 124 10.93 2.95 -6.56
C LYS A 124 10.36 3.81 -7.70
N MET A 125 9.79 3.21 -8.73
CA MET A 125 9.09 3.93 -9.79
C MET A 125 7.78 4.51 -9.23
N VAL A 126 7.65 5.83 -9.22
CA VAL A 126 6.42 6.50 -8.80
C VAL A 126 5.34 6.32 -9.86
N HIS A 127 4.22 5.77 -9.45
CA HIS A 127 3.07 5.52 -10.32
C HIS A 127 1.75 5.74 -9.57
N GLU A 128 0.66 5.78 -10.32
CA GLU A 128 -0.70 5.91 -9.81
C GLU A 128 -1.65 5.06 -10.65
N ALA A 129 -2.82 4.72 -10.10
CA ALA A 129 -3.79 3.88 -10.79
C ALA A 129 -5.23 4.34 -10.56
N TRP A 130 -6.09 4.15 -11.56
CA TRP A 130 -7.54 4.27 -11.44
C TRP A 130 -8.14 2.89 -11.63
N LEU A 131 -8.65 2.35 -10.53
CA LEU A 131 -9.26 1.03 -10.50
C LEU A 131 -10.78 1.18 -10.56
N PRO A 132 -11.47 0.47 -11.46
CA PRO A 132 -12.93 0.50 -11.51
C PRO A 132 -13.52 -0.28 -10.32
N ALA A 133 -14.81 -0.07 -10.06
CA ALA A 133 -15.55 -0.93 -9.15
C ALA A 133 -15.57 -2.39 -9.65
N ASN A 134 -15.55 -3.34 -8.72
CA ASN A 134 -15.57 -4.79 -8.98
C ASN A 134 -14.37 -5.27 -9.82
N SER A 135 -13.22 -4.60 -9.70
CA SER A 135 -11.98 -5.08 -10.31
C SER A 135 -11.28 -6.13 -9.44
N LEU A 136 -10.51 -6.98 -10.10
CA LEU A 136 -9.60 -7.95 -9.49
C LEU A 136 -8.29 -7.94 -10.23
N THR A 137 -7.21 -7.71 -9.49
CA THR A 137 -5.84 -7.66 -10.01
C THR A 137 -4.97 -8.69 -9.31
N PHE A 138 -4.24 -9.49 -10.08
CA PHE A 138 -3.16 -10.31 -9.58
C PHE A 138 -1.85 -9.53 -9.62
N ILE A 139 -1.10 -9.53 -8.52
CA ILE A 139 0.14 -8.79 -8.36
C ILE A 139 1.24 -9.72 -7.90
N THR A 140 2.43 -9.56 -8.48
CA THR A 140 3.65 -10.19 -8.01
C THR A 140 4.70 -9.15 -7.71
N ILE A 141 5.42 -9.35 -6.62
CA ILE A 141 6.49 -8.47 -6.15
C ILE A 141 7.69 -9.36 -5.85
N ASP A 142 8.88 -8.97 -6.29
CA ASP A 142 10.11 -9.75 -6.09
C ASP A 142 10.75 -9.58 -4.71
N GLY A 143 10.05 -8.93 -3.79
CA GLY A 143 10.39 -8.73 -2.39
C GLY A 143 9.16 -8.61 -1.50
N ALA A 144 9.31 -8.02 -0.33
CA ALA A 144 8.20 -7.70 0.56
C ALA A 144 7.28 -6.64 -0.08
N TRP A 145 5.96 -6.85 0.05
CA TRP A 145 4.99 -5.85 -0.38
C TRP A 145 4.94 -4.68 0.61
N ASP A 146 5.08 -3.49 0.09
CA ASP A 146 4.92 -2.23 0.80
C ASP A 146 4.24 -1.19 -0.10
N VAL A 147 3.75 -0.09 0.47
CA VAL A 147 3.26 1.07 -0.28
C VAL A 147 3.85 2.33 0.33
N ASN A 148 4.62 3.06 -0.46
CA ASN A 148 5.24 4.32 -0.07
C ASN A 148 4.50 5.48 -0.76
N TRP A 149 3.58 6.10 -0.05
CA TRP A 149 2.75 7.18 -0.57
C TRP A 149 3.54 8.47 -0.74
N VAL A 150 3.37 9.16 -1.89
CA VAL A 150 3.97 10.47 -2.14
C VAL A 150 3.17 11.59 -1.44
N GLU A 151 1.84 11.50 -1.48
CA GLU A 151 0.93 12.53 -0.95
C GLU A 151 -0.03 11.97 0.12
N GLY A 152 0.34 10.84 0.73
CA GLY A 152 -0.51 10.11 1.65
C GLY A 152 -1.49 9.15 0.93
N PRO A 153 -2.11 8.23 1.70
CA PRO A 153 -3.02 7.23 1.15
C PRO A 153 -4.28 7.88 0.55
N PRO A 154 -5.00 7.18 -0.33
CA PRO A 154 -6.31 7.59 -0.79
C PRO A 154 -7.28 7.88 0.35
N THR A 155 -8.18 8.84 0.12
CA THR A 155 -9.24 9.27 1.03
C THR A 155 -10.61 9.08 0.38
N ALA A 156 -11.68 9.43 1.07
CA ALA A 156 -13.03 9.39 0.50
C ALA A 156 -13.18 10.27 -0.77
N ALA A 157 -12.34 11.31 -0.92
CA ALA A 157 -12.35 12.16 -2.11
C ALA A 157 -11.80 11.45 -3.38
N ASP A 158 -11.05 10.37 -3.20
CA ASP A 158 -10.48 9.57 -4.29
C ASP A 158 -11.42 8.45 -4.77
N LEU A 159 -12.54 8.24 -4.09
CA LEU A 159 -13.60 7.35 -4.56
C LEU A 159 -14.31 7.99 -5.73
N THR A 160 -14.33 7.32 -6.87
CA THR A 160 -14.99 7.78 -8.09
C THR A 160 -16.31 7.03 -8.31
N LYS A 161 -17.21 7.60 -9.14
CA LYS A 161 -18.52 7.01 -9.46
C LYS A 161 -18.41 5.95 -10.54
#